data_30c380ee7cbdb40c3adfcb46fcf5b2b3
#
_entry.id   30c380ee7cbdb40c3adfcb46fcf5b2b3
#
_cell.length_a   1.000
_cell.length_b   1.000
_cell.length_c   1.000
_cell.angle_alpha   90.00
_cell.angle_beta   90.00
_cell.angle_gamma   90.00
#
_symmetry.space_group_name_H-M   'P 1'
#
loop_
_entity.id
_entity.type
_entity.pdbx_description
1 polymer ?
#
loop_
_entity_poly.entity_id
_entity_poly.type
_entity_poly.pdbx_seq_one_letter_code
_entity_poly.pdbx_strand_id
1 'polypeptide(L)'
;YIIPFKLDKKAAKAAYKKHLTKKKFLPGIFAKENHIDEIKGVYVPFWLFDTKVHADVNYEAEKVKVWTSGDTEYTERATYDLGRSGSLSFEHLPVDCSRKMDDKLMESIEPYQFQDAVPFKAAYLSGYMADRYDVEMTEGRKRAEERIKRSAEEALKPGISKYDSVVTKSSDVHIVDARYWYVLYPVWILNTTWQKNQYIFAMNGQTGKMVGDLPFDRGAFWKYVATRGVAIGAVLYALMWMIIYMV
;
A
#
# COMPACT_ATOMS: atom_id res chain seq x y z
N TYR A 1 -20.41 -9.42 -11.42
CA TYR A 1 -20.22 -8.04 -11.86
C TYR A 1 -18.81 -7.83 -12.40
N ILE A 2 -18.59 -6.68 -13.06
CA ILE A 2 -17.28 -6.24 -13.56
C ILE A 2 -17.20 -4.72 -13.44
N ILE A 3 -16.05 -4.18 -13.05
CA ILE A 3 -15.74 -2.76 -13.17
C ILE A 3 -14.92 -2.56 -14.45
N PRO A 4 -15.44 -1.84 -15.46
CA PRO A 4 -14.69 -1.60 -16.69
C PRO A 4 -13.41 -0.77 -16.46
N PHE A 5 -12.39 -0.99 -17.27
CA PHE A 5 -11.23 -0.11 -17.30
C PHE A 5 -11.66 1.31 -17.67
N LYS A 6 -11.32 2.30 -16.82
CA LYS A 6 -11.48 3.74 -17.14
C LYS A 6 -10.19 4.33 -17.73
N LEU A 7 -9.07 3.75 -17.40
CA LEU A 7 -7.74 4.19 -17.82
C LEU A 7 -7.16 3.20 -18.81
N ASP A 8 -6.70 3.73 -19.93
CA ASP A 8 -6.10 2.96 -21.00
C ASP A 8 -4.62 2.62 -20.72
N LYS A 9 -4.01 1.86 -21.61
CA LYS A 9 -2.60 1.47 -21.55
C LYS A 9 -1.66 2.69 -21.53
N LYS A 10 -2.01 3.77 -22.23
CA LYS A 10 -1.21 5.01 -22.29
C LYS A 10 -1.19 5.70 -20.92
N ALA A 11 -2.34 5.78 -20.25
CA ALA A 11 -2.45 6.30 -18.89
C ALA A 11 -1.66 5.44 -17.89
N ALA A 12 -1.73 4.10 -18.03
CA ALA A 12 -0.96 3.17 -17.18
C ALA A 12 0.55 3.38 -17.33
N LYS A 13 1.06 3.51 -18.56
CA LYS A 13 2.47 3.83 -18.81
C LYS A 13 2.88 5.18 -18.22
N ALA A 14 2.04 6.20 -18.33
CA ALA A 14 2.31 7.52 -17.75
C ALA A 14 2.36 7.46 -16.21
N ALA A 15 1.44 6.74 -15.58
CA ALA A 15 1.43 6.52 -14.14
C ALA A 15 2.68 5.77 -13.67
N TYR A 16 3.11 4.74 -14.40
CA TYR A 16 4.35 4.01 -14.11
C TYR A 16 5.58 4.91 -14.22
N LYS A 17 5.73 5.67 -15.30
CA LYS A 17 6.84 6.64 -15.45
C LYS A 17 6.87 7.64 -14.29
N LYS A 18 5.71 8.18 -13.88
CA LYS A 18 5.59 9.05 -12.70
C LYS A 18 5.98 8.33 -11.40
N HIS A 19 5.62 7.05 -11.26
CA HIS A 19 5.99 6.26 -10.08
C HIS A 19 7.52 6.10 -9.96
N LEU A 20 8.22 5.90 -11.09
CA LEU A 20 9.69 5.79 -11.12
C LEU A 20 10.39 7.04 -10.59
N THR A 21 9.81 8.24 -10.76
CA THR A 21 10.42 9.49 -10.29
C THR A 21 10.48 9.62 -8.77
N LYS A 22 9.73 8.80 -8.03
CA LYS A 22 9.70 8.82 -6.56
C LYS A 22 11.00 8.33 -5.91
N LYS A 23 11.86 7.63 -6.66
CA LYS A 23 13.09 7.05 -6.13
C LYS A 23 14.29 7.41 -7.00
N LYS A 24 15.35 7.91 -6.36
CA LYS A 24 16.65 8.12 -7.00
C LYS A 24 17.42 6.79 -7.06
N PHE A 25 18.37 6.68 -7.97
CA PHE A 25 19.24 5.49 -8.13
C PHE A 25 18.46 4.22 -8.45
N LEU A 26 17.56 4.32 -9.43
CA LEU A 26 16.88 3.16 -10.01
C LEU A 26 17.76 2.50 -11.08
N PRO A 27 17.74 1.16 -11.18
CA PRO A 27 18.35 0.47 -12.30
C PRO A 27 17.70 0.89 -13.63
N GLY A 28 18.52 1.13 -14.66
CA GLY A 28 18.04 1.64 -15.96
C GLY A 28 17.02 0.74 -16.67
N ILE A 29 16.98 -0.56 -16.34
CA ILE A 29 16.02 -1.51 -16.91
C ILE A 29 14.56 -1.09 -16.69
N PHE A 30 14.25 -0.50 -15.53
CA PHE A 30 12.89 -0.07 -15.16
C PHE A 30 12.39 1.10 -16.02
N ALA A 31 13.29 1.89 -16.59
CA ALA A 31 12.94 3.05 -17.40
C ALA A 31 12.97 2.78 -18.92
N LYS A 32 13.35 1.57 -19.35
CA LYS A 32 13.39 1.21 -20.78
C LYS A 32 11.99 1.15 -21.36
N GLU A 33 11.76 1.80 -22.50
CA GLU A 33 10.45 1.88 -23.15
C GLU A 33 9.90 0.50 -23.53
N ASN A 34 10.74 -0.36 -24.13
CA ASN A 34 10.33 -1.73 -24.48
C ASN A 34 9.81 -2.52 -23.28
N HIS A 35 10.39 -2.29 -22.09
CA HIS A 35 9.94 -2.93 -20.87
C HIS A 35 8.61 -2.33 -20.38
N ILE A 36 8.46 -1.02 -20.45
CA ILE A 36 7.20 -0.34 -20.09
C ILE A 36 6.06 -0.78 -21.01
N ASP A 37 6.36 -1.18 -22.24
CA ASP A 37 5.38 -1.69 -23.21
C ASP A 37 4.81 -3.06 -22.83
N GLU A 38 5.47 -3.80 -21.95
CA GLU A 38 5.02 -5.09 -21.45
C GLU A 38 3.86 -4.98 -20.43
N ILE A 39 3.47 -3.75 -20.04
CA ILE A 39 2.34 -3.54 -19.12
C ILE A 39 1.05 -4.15 -19.71
N LYS A 40 0.37 -4.96 -18.89
CA LYS A 40 -0.82 -5.73 -19.28
C LYS A 40 -2.01 -5.35 -18.41
N GLY A 41 -3.18 -5.21 -19.04
CA GLY A 41 -4.44 -5.08 -18.32
C GLY A 41 -5.01 -6.46 -18.01
N VAL A 42 -5.35 -6.69 -16.77
CA VAL A 42 -5.87 -7.96 -16.25
C VAL A 42 -7.11 -7.69 -15.44
N TYR A 43 -8.16 -8.42 -15.68
CA TYR A 43 -9.29 -8.49 -14.78
C TYR A 43 -9.00 -9.51 -13.69
N VAL A 44 -8.87 -9.02 -12.46
CA VAL A 44 -8.60 -9.83 -11.28
C VAL A 44 -9.91 -10.09 -10.54
N PRO A 45 -10.20 -11.35 -10.17
CA PRO A 45 -11.42 -11.71 -9.45
C PRO A 45 -11.33 -11.32 -7.97
N PHE A 46 -12.44 -10.77 -7.45
CA PHE A 46 -12.60 -10.42 -6.04
C PHE A 46 -13.92 -10.91 -5.49
N TRP A 47 -13.89 -11.36 -4.23
CA TRP A 47 -15.07 -11.43 -3.39
C TRP A 47 -15.28 -10.10 -2.70
N LEU A 48 -16.47 -9.54 -2.79
CA LEU A 48 -16.88 -8.34 -2.06
C LEU A 48 -17.80 -8.74 -0.92
N PHE A 49 -17.54 -8.20 0.25
CA PHE A 49 -18.34 -8.48 1.44
C PHE A 49 -19.00 -7.20 1.95
N ASP A 50 -20.33 -7.24 2.09
CA ASP A 50 -21.08 -6.27 2.89
C ASP A 50 -21.39 -6.93 4.23
N THR A 51 -21.00 -6.29 5.30
CA THR A 51 -21.18 -6.85 6.64
C THR A 51 -21.61 -5.79 7.63
N LYS A 52 -22.45 -6.20 8.57
CA LYS A 52 -22.72 -5.46 9.80
C LYS A 52 -22.11 -6.22 10.96
N VAL A 53 -21.37 -5.52 11.78
CA VAL A 53 -20.67 -6.12 12.91
C VAL A 53 -20.96 -5.33 14.20
N HIS A 54 -20.93 -6.03 15.29
CA HIS A 54 -20.84 -5.45 16.62
C HIS A 54 -19.46 -5.77 17.17
N ALA A 55 -18.77 -4.77 17.68
CA ALA A 55 -17.41 -4.92 18.17
C ALA A 55 -17.28 -4.38 19.58
N ASP A 56 -16.67 -5.20 20.46
CA ASP A 56 -16.25 -4.86 21.81
C ASP A 56 -14.74 -4.92 21.88
N VAL A 57 -14.09 -3.78 22.11
CA VAL A 57 -12.63 -3.68 22.09
C VAL A 57 -12.14 -3.06 23.39
N ASN A 58 -11.17 -3.72 24.03
CA ASN A 58 -10.46 -3.21 25.19
C ASN A 58 -9.06 -2.79 24.80
N TYR A 59 -8.70 -1.57 25.18
CA TYR A 59 -7.39 -0.98 24.93
C TYR A 59 -6.67 -0.74 26.25
N GLU A 60 -5.35 -0.88 26.21
CA GLU A 60 -4.46 -0.35 27.24
C GLU A 60 -3.83 0.93 26.70
N ALA A 61 -3.97 2.00 27.44
CA ALA A 61 -3.43 3.31 27.08
C ALA A 61 -2.45 3.78 28.15
N GLU A 62 -1.35 4.38 27.71
CA GLU A 62 -0.34 4.95 28.62
C GLU A 62 -0.25 6.45 28.44
N LYS A 63 -0.03 7.13 29.57
CA LYS A 63 0.37 8.53 29.60
C LYS A 63 1.69 8.64 30.35
N VAL A 64 2.68 9.21 29.71
CA VAL A 64 4.02 9.37 30.25
C VAL A 64 4.26 10.84 30.55
N LYS A 65 4.69 11.13 31.78
CA LYS A 65 5.10 12.46 32.19
C LYS A 65 6.55 12.40 32.65
N VAL A 66 7.38 13.23 32.04
CA VAL A 66 8.79 13.31 32.36
C VAL A 66 9.07 14.72 32.89
N TRP A 67 9.77 14.82 34.01
CA TRP A 67 10.25 16.09 34.55
C TRP A 67 11.59 15.89 35.26
N THR A 68 12.36 16.96 35.32
CA THR A 68 13.65 16.99 36.01
C THR A 68 13.56 17.79 37.28
N SER A 69 14.15 17.32 38.37
CA SER A 69 14.28 18.04 39.63
C SER A 69 15.73 17.95 40.12
N GLY A 70 16.46 19.02 40.09
CA GLY A 70 17.91 19.01 40.27
C GLY A 70 18.59 18.23 39.16
N ASP A 71 19.47 17.30 39.51
CA ASP A 71 20.18 16.42 38.55
C ASP A 71 19.46 15.08 38.28
N THR A 72 18.22 14.94 38.76
CA THR A 72 17.46 13.68 38.65
C THR A 72 16.28 13.88 37.69
N GLU A 73 16.16 12.99 36.69
CA GLU A 73 15.00 12.88 35.81
C GLU A 73 14.00 11.88 36.39
N TYR A 74 12.76 12.29 36.46
CA TYR A 74 11.64 11.48 36.94
C TYR A 74 10.72 11.17 35.77
N THR A 75 10.31 9.89 35.67
CA THR A 75 9.32 9.43 34.71
C THR A 75 8.15 8.81 35.44
N GLU A 76 6.98 9.40 35.29
CA GLU A 76 5.70 8.86 35.76
C GLU A 76 4.98 8.20 34.58
N ARG A 77 4.53 6.96 34.74
CA ARG A 77 3.71 6.24 33.78
C ARG A 77 2.35 5.91 34.39
N ALA A 78 1.29 6.44 33.79
CA ALA A 78 -0.08 6.11 34.18
C ALA A 78 -0.69 5.21 33.08
N THR A 79 -1.18 4.03 33.48
CA THR A 79 -1.81 3.07 32.57
C THR A 79 -3.32 3.09 32.79
N TYR A 80 -4.07 3.05 31.69
CA TYR A 80 -5.52 3.10 31.66
C TYR A 80 -6.09 1.92 30.88
N ASP A 81 -7.08 1.23 31.40
CA ASP A 81 -7.90 0.27 30.67
C ASP A 81 -9.14 0.99 30.09
N LEU A 82 -9.30 0.91 28.76
CA LEU A 82 -10.35 1.62 28.03
C LEU A 82 -11.20 0.65 27.24
N GLY A 83 -12.47 0.47 27.61
CA GLY A 83 -13.46 -0.30 26.86
C GLY A 83 -14.17 0.58 25.83
N ARG A 84 -14.34 0.07 24.63
CA ARG A 84 -15.13 0.66 23.53
C ARG A 84 -16.01 -0.40 22.91
N SER A 85 -17.27 -0.06 22.69
CA SER A 85 -18.25 -0.91 22.02
C SER A 85 -19.00 -0.12 20.97
N GLY A 86 -19.32 -0.76 19.84
CA GLY A 86 -20.05 -0.12 18.77
C GLY A 86 -20.43 -1.05 17.64
N SER A 87 -21.41 -0.62 16.84
CA SER A 87 -21.79 -1.30 15.61
C SER A 87 -21.22 -0.56 14.41
N LEU A 88 -20.63 -1.31 13.48
CA LEU A 88 -20.04 -0.80 12.25
C LEU A 88 -20.65 -1.51 11.04
N SER A 89 -20.70 -0.81 9.92
CA SER A 89 -21.07 -1.39 8.63
C SER A 89 -19.87 -1.27 7.68
N PHE A 90 -19.59 -2.37 7.00
CA PHE A 90 -18.61 -2.41 5.93
C PHE A 90 -19.34 -2.69 4.62
N GLU A 91 -19.12 -1.86 3.62
CA GLU A 91 -19.72 -2.00 2.31
C GLU A 91 -18.63 -2.26 1.28
N HIS A 92 -18.86 -3.30 0.45
CA HIS A 92 -17.98 -3.68 -0.66
C HIS A 92 -16.52 -3.90 -0.24
N LEU A 93 -16.30 -4.52 0.95
CA LEU A 93 -14.95 -4.89 1.39
C LEU A 93 -14.36 -5.92 0.40
N PRO A 94 -13.34 -5.56 -0.39
CA PRO A 94 -12.81 -6.47 -1.40
C PRO A 94 -11.79 -7.43 -0.80
N VAL A 95 -11.86 -8.68 -1.21
CA VAL A 95 -10.83 -9.70 -0.95
C VAL A 95 -10.51 -10.33 -2.28
N ASP A 96 -9.25 -10.24 -2.71
CA ASP A 96 -8.84 -10.89 -3.94
C ASP A 96 -8.97 -12.42 -3.83
N CYS A 97 -9.30 -13.07 -4.91
CA CYS A 97 -9.49 -14.51 -4.94
C CYS A 97 -8.63 -15.20 -5.99
N SER A 98 -7.43 -14.66 -6.25
CA SER A 98 -6.43 -15.26 -7.10
C SER A 98 -5.10 -15.44 -6.36
N ARG A 99 -4.67 -16.68 -6.17
CA ARG A 99 -3.34 -17.00 -5.58
C ARG A 99 -2.16 -16.58 -6.43
N LYS A 100 -2.40 -16.18 -7.68
CA LYS A 100 -1.37 -15.64 -8.57
C LYS A 100 -1.01 -14.20 -8.26
N MET A 101 -1.90 -13.49 -7.57
CA MET A 101 -1.70 -12.11 -7.16
C MET A 101 -1.23 -12.07 -5.71
N ASP A 102 -0.38 -11.10 -5.40
CA ASP A 102 -0.02 -10.83 -4.01
C ASP A 102 -1.14 -10.03 -3.34
N ASP A 103 -1.69 -10.59 -2.25
CA ASP A 103 -2.80 -10.00 -1.49
C ASP A 103 -2.52 -8.56 -1.06
N LYS A 104 -1.31 -8.30 -0.52
CA LYS A 104 -0.92 -6.97 -0.05
C LYS A 104 -0.82 -5.97 -1.19
N LEU A 105 -0.37 -6.44 -2.36
CA LEU A 105 -0.31 -5.61 -3.55
C LEU A 105 -1.72 -5.24 -4.01
N MET A 106 -2.65 -6.21 -4.03
CA MET A 106 -4.05 -5.99 -4.40
C MET A 106 -4.77 -5.07 -3.42
N GLU A 107 -4.58 -5.25 -2.11
CA GLU A 107 -5.10 -4.34 -1.08
C GLU A 107 -4.51 -2.92 -1.23
N SER A 108 -3.25 -2.79 -1.62
CA SER A 108 -2.57 -1.50 -1.75
C SER A 108 -3.09 -0.64 -2.90
N ILE A 109 -3.69 -1.22 -3.95
CA ILE A 109 -4.28 -0.46 -5.07
C ILE A 109 -5.72 -0.03 -4.81
N GLU A 110 -6.33 -0.43 -3.70
CA GLU A 110 -7.65 0.05 -3.29
C GLU A 110 -7.62 1.57 -2.97
N PRO A 111 -8.75 2.30 -3.00
CA PRO A 111 -10.11 1.79 -3.17
C PRO A 111 -10.56 1.67 -4.63
N TYR A 112 -11.55 0.80 -4.86
CA TYR A 112 -12.38 0.78 -6.06
C TYR A 112 -13.75 1.36 -5.77
N GLN A 113 -14.35 2.02 -6.76
CA GLN A 113 -15.69 2.59 -6.65
C GLN A 113 -16.70 1.62 -7.24
N PHE A 114 -17.42 0.90 -6.40
CA PHE A 114 -18.37 -0.14 -6.82
C PHE A 114 -19.56 0.41 -7.62
N GLN A 115 -19.89 1.68 -7.50
CA GLN A 115 -20.94 2.36 -8.28
C GLN A 115 -20.71 2.28 -9.79
N ASP A 116 -19.48 2.04 -10.24
CA ASP A 116 -19.15 1.83 -11.65
C ASP A 116 -19.27 0.35 -12.08
N ALA A 117 -19.61 -0.55 -11.15
CA ALA A 117 -19.77 -1.95 -11.46
C ALA A 117 -21.02 -2.18 -12.32
N VAL A 118 -20.86 -2.95 -13.37
CA VAL A 118 -21.93 -3.32 -14.29
C VAL A 118 -22.11 -4.84 -14.33
N PRO A 119 -23.28 -5.35 -14.77
CA PRO A 119 -23.43 -6.78 -15.02
C PRO A 119 -22.37 -7.28 -15.99
N PHE A 120 -21.78 -8.43 -15.67
CA PHE A 120 -20.74 -9.02 -16.49
C PHE A 120 -21.23 -9.29 -17.93
N LYS A 121 -20.42 -8.89 -18.91
CA LYS A 121 -20.55 -9.26 -20.32
C LYS A 121 -19.16 -9.60 -20.86
N ALA A 122 -19.04 -10.70 -21.61
CA ALA A 122 -17.76 -11.14 -22.17
C ALA A 122 -17.05 -10.07 -23.04
N ALA A 123 -17.81 -9.13 -23.61
CA ALA A 123 -17.27 -8.04 -24.40
C ALA A 123 -16.29 -7.13 -23.61
N TYR A 124 -16.45 -7.02 -22.28
CA TYR A 124 -15.53 -6.23 -21.46
C TYR A 124 -14.12 -6.85 -21.36
N LEU A 125 -13.99 -8.15 -21.62
CA LEU A 125 -12.70 -8.85 -21.60
C LEU A 125 -11.90 -8.65 -22.91
N SER A 126 -12.51 -8.05 -23.94
CA SER A 126 -11.83 -7.84 -25.23
C SER A 126 -10.61 -6.94 -25.10
N GLY A 127 -9.44 -7.45 -25.46
CA GLY A 127 -8.16 -6.75 -25.36
C GLY A 127 -7.48 -6.79 -24.00
N TYR A 128 -8.07 -7.48 -23.03
CA TYR A 128 -7.55 -7.65 -21.67
C TYR A 128 -7.40 -9.13 -21.33
N MET A 129 -6.52 -9.41 -20.39
CA MET A 129 -6.45 -10.73 -19.76
C MET A 129 -7.52 -10.80 -18.68
N ALA A 130 -8.00 -12.00 -18.40
CA ALA A 130 -8.86 -12.25 -17.24
C ALA A 130 -8.29 -13.42 -16.45
N ASP A 131 -8.20 -13.27 -15.15
CA ASP A 131 -7.87 -14.38 -14.27
C ASP A 131 -9.14 -15.05 -13.75
N ARG A 132 -9.02 -16.30 -13.35
CA ARG A 132 -10.10 -17.08 -12.75
C ARG A 132 -9.81 -17.19 -11.26
N TYR A 133 -10.86 -17.12 -10.43
CA TYR A 133 -10.70 -17.36 -9.01
C TYR A 133 -10.20 -18.80 -8.75
N ASP A 134 -9.31 -18.93 -7.79
CA ASP A 134 -8.79 -20.18 -7.25
C ASP A 134 -8.79 -20.16 -5.70
N VAL A 135 -9.35 -19.10 -5.11
CA VAL A 135 -9.67 -18.97 -3.69
C VAL A 135 -11.18 -19.00 -3.53
N GLU A 136 -11.68 -20.04 -2.86
CA GLU A 136 -13.10 -20.20 -2.60
C GLU A 136 -13.63 -19.11 -1.63
N MET A 137 -14.93 -18.82 -1.73
CA MET A 137 -15.58 -17.79 -0.90
C MET A 137 -15.39 -18.03 0.61
N THR A 138 -15.39 -19.29 1.04
CA THR A 138 -15.18 -19.67 2.45
C THR A 138 -13.79 -19.33 2.96
N GLU A 139 -12.77 -19.41 2.12
CA GLU A 139 -11.40 -18.98 2.44
C GLU A 139 -11.30 -17.44 2.40
N GLY A 140 -11.88 -16.83 1.37
CA GLY A 140 -11.96 -15.36 1.24
C GLY A 140 -12.69 -14.71 2.43
N ARG A 141 -13.73 -15.38 2.94
CA ARG A 141 -14.46 -14.92 4.12
C ARG A 141 -13.57 -14.81 5.36
N LYS A 142 -12.68 -15.77 5.62
CA LYS A 142 -11.76 -15.71 6.76
C LYS A 142 -10.85 -14.46 6.67
N ARG A 143 -10.33 -14.17 5.49
CA ARG A 143 -9.53 -12.96 5.25
C ARG A 143 -10.35 -11.68 5.41
N ALA A 144 -11.61 -11.68 4.95
CA ALA A 144 -12.53 -10.56 5.19
C ALA A 144 -12.76 -10.33 6.69
N GLU A 145 -12.99 -11.39 7.47
CA GLU A 145 -13.18 -11.32 8.92
C GLU A 145 -11.95 -10.72 9.64
N GLU A 146 -10.74 -11.10 9.25
CA GLU A 146 -9.51 -10.51 9.78
C GLU A 146 -9.35 -9.02 9.43
N ARG A 147 -9.70 -8.63 8.20
CA ARG A 147 -9.69 -7.21 7.78
C ARG A 147 -10.74 -6.40 8.53
N ILE A 148 -11.95 -6.94 8.68
CA ILE A 148 -13.04 -6.33 9.45
C ILE A 148 -12.62 -6.11 10.89
N LYS A 149 -12.04 -7.14 11.53
CA LYS A 149 -11.56 -7.06 12.91
C LYS A 149 -10.54 -5.93 13.07
N ARG A 150 -9.51 -5.90 12.24
CA ARG A 150 -8.49 -4.82 12.27
C ARG A 150 -9.11 -3.43 12.08
N SER A 151 -10.04 -3.31 11.13
CA SER A 151 -10.71 -2.04 10.84
C SER A 151 -11.63 -1.60 11.97
N ALA A 152 -12.33 -2.54 12.65
CA ALA A 152 -13.16 -2.25 13.79
C ALA A 152 -12.32 -1.80 15.01
N GLU A 153 -11.21 -2.48 15.26
CA GLU A 153 -10.24 -2.09 16.30
C GLU A 153 -9.71 -0.68 16.08
N GLU A 154 -9.33 -0.34 14.83
CA GLU A 154 -8.81 1.00 14.53
C GLU A 154 -9.92 2.07 14.59
N ALA A 155 -11.13 1.77 14.11
CA ALA A 155 -12.26 2.71 14.13
C ALA A 155 -12.73 3.04 15.55
N LEU A 156 -12.68 2.07 16.49
CA LEU A 156 -13.06 2.25 17.89
C LEU A 156 -11.90 2.77 18.75
N LYS A 157 -10.70 2.84 18.21
CA LYS A 157 -9.52 3.29 18.94
C LYS A 157 -9.69 4.70 19.48
N PRO A 158 -9.47 4.92 20.78
CA PRO A 158 -9.53 6.26 21.37
C PRO A 158 -8.54 7.20 20.71
N GLY A 159 -8.94 8.45 20.52
CA GLY A 159 -8.08 9.47 19.91
C GLY A 159 -6.74 9.59 20.64
N ILE A 160 -5.64 9.48 19.92
CA ILE A 160 -4.24 9.53 20.40
C ILE A 160 -3.92 10.86 21.11
N SER A 161 -4.71 11.91 20.89
CA SER A 161 -4.48 13.23 21.52
C SER A 161 -4.53 13.23 23.06
N LYS A 162 -5.00 12.17 23.69
CA LYS A 162 -5.12 12.06 25.15
C LYS A 162 -4.04 11.17 25.78
N TYR A 163 -3.41 10.29 25.01
CA TYR A 163 -2.49 9.26 25.48
C TYR A 163 -1.25 9.22 24.60
N ASP A 164 -0.11 8.87 25.18
CA ASP A 164 1.15 8.75 24.45
C ASP A 164 1.25 7.42 23.71
N SER A 165 0.59 6.38 24.20
CA SER A 165 0.42 5.11 23.52
C SER A 165 -0.96 4.49 23.77
N VAL A 166 -1.48 3.76 22.76
CA VAL A 166 -2.74 3.00 22.86
C VAL A 166 -2.56 1.69 22.12
N VAL A 167 -2.69 0.57 22.85
CA VAL A 167 -2.54 -0.79 22.34
C VAL A 167 -3.83 -1.56 22.54
N THR A 168 -4.26 -2.34 21.54
CA THR A 168 -5.40 -3.25 21.68
C THR A 168 -5.03 -4.42 22.58
N LYS A 169 -5.77 -4.61 23.67
CA LYS A 169 -5.61 -5.69 24.66
C LYS A 169 -6.45 -6.91 24.31
N SER A 170 -7.68 -6.68 23.94
CA SER A 170 -8.59 -7.72 23.44
C SER A 170 -9.63 -7.11 22.50
N SER A 171 -10.11 -7.89 21.55
CA SER A 171 -11.24 -7.50 20.71
C SER A 171 -12.13 -8.70 20.42
N ASP A 172 -13.42 -8.47 20.54
CA ASP A 172 -14.47 -9.40 20.15
C ASP A 172 -15.33 -8.74 19.07
N VAL A 173 -15.43 -9.38 17.91
CA VAL A 173 -16.13 -8.84 16.75
C VAL A 173 -17.10 -9.88 16.23
N HIS A 174 -18.38 -9.60 16.38
CA HIS A 174 -19.46 -10.45 15.96
C HIS A 174 -20.08 -9.96 14.65
N ILE A 175 -20.09 -10.82 13.63
CA ILE A 175 -20.78 -10.55 12.37
C ILE A 175 -22.28 -10.80 12.58
N VAL A 176 -23.08 -9.75 12.37
CA VAL A 176 -24.54 -9.79 12.51
C VAL A 176 -25.22 -10.16 11.18
N ASP A 177 -24.71 -9.60 10.09
CA ASP A 177 -25.21 -9.84 8.73
C ASP A 177 -24.04 -9.82 7.73
N ALA A 178 -24.10 -10.68 6.71
CA ALA A 178 -23.08 -10.75 5.67
C ALA A 178 -23.70 -11.06 4.33
N ARG A 179 -23.35 -10.27 3.29
CA ARG A 179 -23.67 -10.53 1.88
C ARG A 179 -22.37 -10.50 1.10
N TYR A 180 -22.33 -11.19 -0.01
CA TYR A 180 -21.14 -11.26 -0.84
C TYR A 180 -21.47 -11.26 -2.33
N TRP A 181 -20.55 -10.73 -3.13
CA TRP A 181 -20.64 -10.69 -4.60
C TRP A 181 -19.31 -11.08 -5.20
N TYR A 182 -19.38 -11.65 -6.39
CA TYR A 182 -18.22 -11.88 -7.24
C TYR A 182 -18.08 -10.74 -8.23
N VAL A 183 -16.88 -10.13 -8.28
CA VAL A 183 -16.60 -8.96 -9.12
C VAL A 183 -15.23 -9.07 -9.76
N LEU A 184 -15.12 -8.68 -11.01
CA LEU A 184 -13.87 -8.56 -11.73
C LEU A 184 -13.38 -7.11 -11.67
N TYR A 185 -12.18 -6.89 -11.13
CA TYR A 185 -11.56 -5.58 -10.99
C TYR A 185 -10.49 -5.35 -12.04
N PRO A 186 -10.43 -4.13 -12.64
CA PRO A 186 -9.46 -3.79 -13.67
C PRO A 186 -8.11 -3.45 -13.03
N VAL A 187 -7.08 -4.21 -13.35
CA VAL A 187 -5.72 -4.01 -12.84
C VAL A 187 -4.72 -3.95 -13.99
N TRP A 188 -3.89 -2.92 -14.03
CA TRP A 188 -2.71 -2.89 -14.89
C TRP A 188 -1.53 -3.47 -14.13
N ILE A 189 -0.84 -4.44 -14.73
CA ILE A 189 0.28 -5.17 -14.11
C ILE A 189 1.51 -5.06 -15.00
N LEU A 190 2.67 -4.81 -14.37
CA LEU A 190 3.98 -4.91 -14.98
C LEU A 190 4.89 -5.72 -14.05
N ASN A 191 5.50 -6.77 -14.58
CA ASN A 191 6.47 -7.59 -13.87
C ASN A 191 7.87 -7.34 -14.44
N THR A 192 8.82 -7.04 -13.56
CA THR A 192 10.21 -6.75 -13.91
C THR A 192 11.14 -7.66 -13.13
N THR A 193 12.04 -8.35 -13.80
CA THR A 193 13.09 -9.12 -13.13
C THR A 193 14.40 -8.34 -13.13
N TRP A 194 14.99 -8.13 -11.96
CA TRP A 194 16.31 -7.52 -11.79
C TRP A 194 17.10 -8.20 -10.68
N GLN A 195 18.35 -8.57 -10.95
CA GLN A 195 19.24 -9.30 -10.02
C GLN A 195 18.57 -10.54 -9.40
N LYS A 196 17.86 -11.34 -10.24
CA LYS A 196 17.10 -12.54 -9.84
C LYS A 196 15.89 -12.29 -8.93
N ASN A 197 15.59 -11.04 -8.60
CA ASN A 197 14.38 -10.66 -7.86
C ASN A 197 13.29 -10.20 -8.84
N GLN A 198 12.04 -10.55 -8.52
CA GLN A 198 10.87 -10.08 -9.24
C GLN A 198 10.31 -8.84 -8.56
N TYR A 199 9.99 -7.83 -9.36
CA TYR A 199 9.37 -6.59 -8.95
C TYR A 199 8.05 -6.45 -9.69
N ILE A 200 6.95 -6.46 -8.95
CA ILE A 200 5.62 -6.38 -9.51
C ILE A 200 5.05 -4.99 -9.23
N PHE A 201 4.55 -4.36 -10.28
CA PHE A 201 3.85 -3.08 -10.22
C PHE A 201 2.41 -3.32 -10.59
N ALA A 202 1.50 -2.78 -9.80
CA ALA A 202 0.09 -2.83 -10.07
C ALA A 202 -0.51 -1.42 -10.06
N MET A 203 -1.45 -1.18 -10.96
CA MET A 203 -2.23 0.06 -10.97
C MET A 203 -3.72 -0.26 -11.05
N ASN A 204 -4.47 0.39 -10.21
CA ASN A 204 -5.92 0.38 -10.28
C ASN A 204 -6.38 0.98 -11.63
N GLY A 205 -7.02 0.16 -12.46
CA GLY A 205 -7.47 0.53 -13.81
C GLY A 205 -8.64 1.53 -13.82
N GLN A 206 -9.25 1.77 -12.67
CA GLN A 206 -10.32 2.74 -12.48
C GLN A 206 -9.78 4.08 -11.97
N THR A 207 -8.97 4.08 -10.92
CA THR A 207 -8.54 5.30 -10.20
C THR A 207 -7.15 5.78 -10.57
N GLY A 208 -6.32 4.92 -11.16
CA GLY A 208 -4.93 5.22 -11.52
C GLY A 208 -3.95 5.12 -10.35
N LYS A 209 -4.38 4.65 -9.18
CA LYS A 209 -3.47 4.45 -8.05
C LYS A 209 -2.46 3.37 -8.40
N MET A 210 -1.17 3.77 -8.49
CA MET A 210 -0.04 2.91 -8.83
C MET A 210 0.74 2.56 -7.58
N VAL A 211 1.04 1.28 -7.41
CA VAL A 211 1.90 0.74 -6.35
C VAL A 211 2.92 -0.22 -6.94
N GLY A 212 3.98 -0.48 -6.20
CA GLY A 212 5.05 -1.40 -6.54
C GLY A 212 6.35 -0.98 -5.88
N ASP A 213 7.15 -1.95 -5.50
CA ASP A 213 8.43 -1.71 -4.86
C ASP A 213 9.49 -1.35 -5.90
N LEU A 214 10.23 -0.30 -5.61
CA LEU A 214 11.33 0.17 -6.45
C LEU A 214 12.66 -0.22 -5.82
N PRO A 215 13.52 -0.98 -6.50
CA PRO A 215 14.82 -1.35 -5.99
C PRO A 215 15.74 -0.14 -5.87
N PHE A 216 16.76 -0.28 -5.03
CA PHE A 216 17.82 0.72 -4.89
C PHE A 216 19.11 0.18 -5.51
N ASP A 217 19.62 0.87 -6.53
CA ASP A 217 20.89 0.53 -7.16
C ASP A 217 22.06 1.11 -6.35
N ARG A 218 22.68 0.25 -5.53
CA ARG A 218 23.85 0.61 -4.73
C ARG A 218 25.04 1.03 -5.58
N GLY A 219 25.22 0.41 -6.76
CA GLY A 219 26.32 0.73 -7.68
C GLY A 219 26.16 2.15 -8.25
N ALA A 220 24.95 2.50 -8.72
CA ALA A 220 24.64 3.85 -9.17
C ALA A 220 24.79 4.89 -8.06
N PHE A 221 24.41 4.56 -6.83
CA PHE A 221 24.59 5.42 -5.65
C PHE A 221 26.07 5.71 -5.38
N TRP A 222 26.91 4.67 -5.25
CA TRP A 222 28.33 4.88 -4.98
C TRP A 222 29.07 5.58 -6.10
N LYS A 223 28.70 5.30 -7.35
CA LYS A 223 29.21 6.06 -8.51
C LYS A 223 28.87 7.55 -8.41
N TYR A 224 27.63 7.88 -8.02
CA TYR A 224 27.20 9.27 -7.81
C TYR A 224 27.99 9.94 -6.69
N VAL A 225 28.17 9.26 -5.54
CA VAL A 225 28.93 9.78 -4.40
C VAL A 225 30.38 10.02 -4.78
N ALA A 226 31.03 9.08 -5.46
CA ALA A 226 32.41 9.23 -5.91
C ALA A 226 32.58 10.41 -6.88
N THR A 227 31.72 10.53 -7.91
CA THR A 227 31.81 11.61 -8.89
C THR A 227 31.58 12.99 -8.26
N ARG A 228 30.61 13.10 -7.34
CA ARG A 228 30.33 14.35 -6.63
C ARG A 228 31.41 14.68 -5.60
N GLY A 229 31.93 13.68 -4.90
CA GLY A 229 33.03 13.84 -3.95
C GLY A 229 34.30 14.37 -4.62
N VAL A 230 34.66 13.80 -5.79
CA VAL A 230 35.81 14.30 -6.57
C VAL A 230 35.58 15.72 -7.05
N ALA A 231 34.39 16.04 -7.56
CA ALA A 231 34.08 17.41 -8.02
C ALA A 231 34.17 18.45 -6.88
N ILE A 232 33.59 18.12 -5.72
CA ILE A 232 33.65 19.02 -4.54
C ILE A 232 35.10 19.14 -4.07
N GLY A 233 35.84 18.06 -3.99
CA GLY A 233 37.26 18.07 -3.61
C GLY A 233 38.11 18.95 -4.53
N ALA A 234 37.89 18.86 -5.85
CA ALA A 234 38.58 19.68 -6.82
C ALA A 234 38.28 21.20 -6.63
N VAL A 235 36.99 21.54 -6.37
CA VAL A 235 36.60 22.94 -6.09
C VAL A 235 37.23 23.43 -4.82
N LEU A 236 37.20 22.68 -3.73
CA LEU A 236 37.81 23.05 -2.46
C LEU A 236 39.34 23.20 -2.60
N TYR A 237 39.98 22.32 -3.33
CA TYR A 237 41.42 22.40 -3.64
C TYR A 237 41.75 23.69 -4.41
N ALA A 238 40.97 24.01 -5.44
CA ALA A 238 41.16 25.23 -6.23
C ALA A 238 40.96 26.50 -5.37
N LEU A 239 39.96 26.54 -4.47
CA LEU A 239 39.72 27.62 -3.55
C LEU A 239 40.87 27.78 -2.56
N MET A 240 41.40 26.69 -2.03
CA MET A 240 42.55 26.70 -1.12
C MET A 240 43.79 27.29 -1.81
N TRP A 241 44.05 26.85 -3.04
CA TRP A 241 45.15 27.41 -3.85
C TRP A 241 44.99 28.91 -4.11
N MET A 242 43.79 29.38 -4.44
CA MET A 242 43.52 30.79 -4.66
C MET A 242 43.76 31.64 -3.41
N ILE A 243 43.36 31.14 -2.24
CA ILE A 243 43.61 31.79 -0.95
C ILE A 243 45.12 31.90 -0.65
N ILE A 244 45.86 30.82 -0.87
CA ILE A 244 47.32 30.78 -0.63
C ILE A 244 48.09 31.78 -1.53
N TYR A 245 47.62 31.96 -2.77
CA TYR A 245 48.25 32.89 -3.72
C TYR A 245 47.78 34.34 -3.61
N MET A 246 46.70 34.64 -2.85
CA MET A 246 46.19 36.00 -2.60
C MET A 246 46.70 36.57 -1.28
N VAL A 247 47.33 35.79 -0.44
CA VAL A 247 48.01 36.19 0.81
C VAL A 247 49.53 36.23 0.57
#